data_d937e96024c31be426c3500689dd07f8
#
_entry.id   d937e96024c31be426c3500689dd07f8
#
_cell.length_a   1.000
_cell.length_b   1.000
_cell.length_c   1.000
_cell.angle_alpha   90.00
_cell.angle_beta   90.00
_cell.angle_gamma   90.00
#
_symmetry.space_group_name_H-M   'P 1'
#
loop_
_entity.id
_entity.type
_entity.pdbx_description
1 polymer ?
#
loop_
_entity_poly.entity_id
_entity_poly.type
_entity_poly.pdbx_seq_one_letter_code
_entity_poly.pdbx_strand_id
1 'polypeptide(L)'
;MSTAQVVVLAGPSGAGKSRLAERLGLPVLRLDDFYKDGDDPSLPRITTGANAGLVDWDHPDSWHEADALAALRELCATGRSDVPIYEIAQNGRCGSRTVDLGGSGRFVAEGIFAPEVVAACREAGILAAAYCITQHPLVTFWRRLTRDLREHRKPPLVLVRRGLALMRDQQRVVAHAVRQGCRRATGDQAYAELTADSSATSR
;
A
#
# COMPACT_ATOMS: atom_id res chain seq x y z
N MET A 1 -23.29 -4.56 -16.27
CA MET A 1 -21.82 -4.79 -16.23
C MET A 1 -21.45 -4.90 -14.77
N SER A 2 -20.81 -5.99 -14.35
CA SER A 2 -20.37 -6.15 -12.96
C SER A 2 -19.25 -5.15 -12.73
N THR A 3 -19.43 -4.23 -11.80
CA THR A 3 -18.38 -3.28 -11.39
C THR A 3 -17.33 -4.05 -10.61
N ALA A 4 -16.06 -3.89 -10.96
CA ALA A 4 -14.97 -4.48 -10.19
C ALA A 4 -14.91 -3.88 -8.78
N GLN A 5 -14.33 -4.63 -7.84
CA GLN A 5 -14.18 -4.19 -6.46
C GLN A 5 -12.72 -4.25 -6.02
N VAL A 6 -12.35 -3.32 -5.14
CA VAL A 6 -10.98 -3.22 -4.62
C VAL A 6 -10.80 -3.99 -3.32
N VAL A 7 -9.69 -4.74 -3.24
CA VAL A 7 -9.14 -5.32 -2.01
C VAL A 7 -7.99 -4.44 -1.54
N VAL A 8 -8.15 -3.78 -0.41
CA VAL A 8 -7.12 -2.89 0.15
C VAL A 8 -6.18 -3.69 1.05
N LEU A 9 -4.87 -3.65 0.76
CA LEU A 9 -3.82 -4.29 1.54
C LEU A 9 -2.91 -3.25 2.20
N ALA A 10 -3.14 -3.00 3.47
CA ALA A 10 -2.33 -2.18 4.36
C ALA A 10 -1.34 -3.01 5.17
N GLY A 11 -0.46 -2.35 5.90
CA GLY A 11 0.44 -2.97 6.87
C GLY A 11 1.90 -2.62 6.67
N PRO A 12 2.75 -2.98 7.66
CA PRO A 12 4.16 -2.61 7.65
C PRO A 12 4.91 -3.11 6.42
N SER A 13 5.96 -2.38 6.03
CA SER A 13 6.87 -2.84 4.98
C SER A 13 7.49 -4.19 5.38
N GLY A 14 7.52 -5.15 4.45
CA GLY A 14 7.99 -6.52 4.70
C GLY A 14 6.96 -7.45 5.34
N ALA A 15 5.73 -7.00 5.63
CA ALA A 15 4.66 -7.85 6.16
C ALA A 15 4.14 -8.90 5.17
N GLY A 16 4.46 -8.77 3.86
CA GLY A 16 4.10 -9.76 2.84
C GLY A 16 2.87 -9.38 1.99
N LYS A 17 2.52 -8.10 1.91
CA LYS A 17 1.42 -7.60 1.06
C LYS A 17 1.57 -8.00 -0.41
N SER A 18 2.69 -7.66 -1.02
CA SER A 18 2.96 -7.97 -2.44
C SER A 18 2.97 -9.48 -2.71
N ARG A 19 3.52 -10.29 -1.76
CA ARG A 19 3.44 -11.76 -1.86
C ARG A 19 2.00 -12.27 -1.82
N LEU A 20 1.14 -11.65 -0.99
CA LEU A 20 -0.28 -12.00 -0.96
C LEU A 20 -0.96 -11.63 -2.27
N ALA A 21 -0.70 -10.44 -2.82
CA ALA A 21 -1.23 -9.99 -4.10
C ALA A 21 -0.82 -10.95 -5.25
N GLU A 22 0.46 -11.35 -5.31
CA GLU A 22 0.96 -12.35 -6.25
C GLU A 22 0.23 -13.70 -6.12
N ARG A 23 0.04 -14.20 -4.87
CA ARG A 23 -0.67 -15.47 -4.62
C ARG A 23 -2.13 -15.43 -5.05
N LEU A 24 -2.78 -14.26 -4.93
CA LEU A 24 -4.17 -14.06 -5.36
C LEU A 24 -4.29 -14.00 -6.88
N GLY A 25 -3.21 -13.72 -7.60
CA GLY A 25 -3.22 -13.54 -9.06
C GLY A 25 -4.08 -12.37 -9.53
N LEU A 26 -4.33 -11.40 -8.64
CA LEU A 26 -5.14 -10.22 -8.95
C LEU A 26 -4.29 -9.08 -9.51
N PRO A 27 -4.82 -8.25 -10.41
CA PRO A 27 -4.19 -7.01 -10.81
C PRO A 27 -3.90 -6.11 -9.61
N VAL A 28 -2.79 -5.34 -9.67
CA VAL A 28 -2.33 -4.52 -8.55
C VAL A 28 -2.24 -3.06 -8.95
N LEU A 29 -2.91 -2.20 -8.19
CA LEU A 29 -2.71 -0.75 -8.17
C LEU A 29 -1.76 -0.41 -7.01
N ARG A 30 -0.63 0.21 -7.34
CA ARG A 30 0.33 0.70 -6.34
C ARG A 30 -0.04 2.12 -5.95
N LEU A 31 -0.49 2.32 -4.72
CA LEU A 31 -0.84 3.66 -4.21
C LEU A 31 0.41 4.53 -3.97
N ASP A 32 1.57 3.92 -3.81
CA ASP A 32 2.84 4.62 -3.70
C ASP A 32 3.24 5.33 -5.01
N ASP A 33 2.61 5.02 -6.16
CA ASP A 33 2.82 5.74 -7.42
C ASP A 33 2.17 7.14 -7.42
N PHE A 34 1.34 7.47 -6.41
CA PHE A 34 0.65 8.76 -6.29
C PHE A 34 1.35 9.75 -5.35
N TYR A 35 2.60 9.54 -4.97
CA TYR A 35 3.37 10.53 -4.23
C TYR A 35 3.47 11.86 -4.98
N LYS A 36 3.56 12.96 -4.22
CA LYS A 36 3.91 14.28 -4.75
C LYS A 36 5.36 14.31 -5.19
N ASP A 37 5.67 15.14 -6.19
CA ASP A 37 7.04 15.36 -6.63
C ASP A 37 7.87 16.02 -5.50
N GLY A 38 9.16 15.71 -5.43
CA GLY A 38 10.02 16.15 -4.32
C GLY A 38 10.24 17.65 -4.22
N ASP A 39 9.92 18.40 -5.26
CA ASP A 39 9.95 19.86 -5.32
C ASP A 39 8.59 20.52 -5.05
N ASP A 40 7.54 19.73 -4.78
CA ASP A 40 6.21 20.26 -4.45
C ASP A 40 6.27 21.09 -3.15
N PRO A 41 5.93 22.38 -3.20
CA PRO A 41 6.02 23.28 -2.04
C PRO A 41 5.04 22.93 -0.91
N SER A 42 4.02 22.13 -1.19
CA SER A 42 3.03 21.67 -0.20
C SER A 42 3.46 20.44 0.58
N LEU A 43 4.64 19.87 0.31
CA LEU A 43 5.13 18.69 1.03
C LEU A 43 5.31 18.99 2.53
N PRO A 44 4.75 18.12 3.40
CA PRO A 44 4.90 18.25 4.83
C PRO A 44 6.36 18.04 5.25
N ARG A 45 6.78 18.75 6.29
CA ARG A 45 8.14 18.63 6.83
C ARG A 45 8.12 18.17 8.28
N ILE A 46 9.10 17.34 8.63
CA ILE A 46 9.32 16.89 10.00
C ILE A 46 9.66 18.09 10.85
N THR A 47 8.90 18.33 11.92
CA THR A 47 9.03 19.53 12.76
C THR A 47 9.98 19.36 13.93
N THR A 48 10.31 18.12 14.33
CA THR A 48 11.09 17.84 15.55
C THR A 48 12.10 16.71 15.35
N GLY A 49 13.12 16.67 16.20
CA GLY A 49 14.13 15.60 16.21
C GLY A 49 15.26 15.79 15.21
N ALA A 50 16.08 14.74 15.05
CA ALA A 50 17.28 14.77 14.20
C ALA A 50 17.00 14.96 12.70
N ASN A 51 15.76 14.72 12.27
CA ASN A 51 15.32 14.85 10.88
C ASN A 51 14.48 16.11 10.63
N ALA A 52 14.43 17.06 11.58
CA ALA A 52 13.69 18.31 11.42
C ALA A 52 14.09 19.03 10.12
N GLY A 53 13.08 19.53 9.39
CA GLY A 53 13.27 20.21 8.09
C GLY A 53 13.27 19.28 6.87
N LEU A 54 13.45 17.97 7.03
CA LEU A 54 13.30 17.02 5.95
C LEU A 54 11.82 16.79 5.63
N VAL A 55 11.53 16.38 4.38
CA VAL A 55 10.18 16.00 3.96
C VAL A 55 9.71 14.78 4.76
N ASP A 56 8.48 14.85 5.27
CA ASP A 56 7.80 13.72 5.92
C ASP A 56 7.01 12.91 4.88
N TRP A 57 7.68 11.96 4.27
CA TRP A 57 7.08 11.09 3.26
C TRP A 57 6.05 10.09 3.81
N ASP A 58 5.98 9.93 5.12
CA ASP A 58 5.01 9.06 5.77
C ASP A 58 3.72 9.83 6.15
N HIS A 59 3.70 11.16 5.95
CA HIS A 59 2.54 11.99 6.22
C HIS A 59 1.52 11.92 5.07
N PRO A 60 0.20 11.83 5.35
CA PRO A 60 -0.83 11.76 4.30
C PRO A 60 -0.78 12.91 3.28
N ASP A 61 -0.36 14.11 3.68
CA ASP A 61 -0.22 15.24 2.75
C ASP A 61 0.95 15.09 1.76
N SER A 62 1.75 14.04 1.84
CA SER A 62 2.83 13.77 0.89
C SER A 62 2.38 13.08 -0.40
N TRP A 63 1.11 12.72 -0.53
CA TRP A 63 0.57 12.05 -1.70
C TRP A 63 -0.72 12.71 -2.22
N HIS A 64 -1.10 12.37 -3.45
CA HIS A 64 -2.31 12.88 -4.10
C HIS A 64 -3.48 11.91 -3.87
N GLU A 65 -4.15 12.03 -2.72
CA GLU A 65 -5.28 11.19 -2.35
C GLU A 65 -6.42 11.23 -3.38
N ALA A 66 -6.76 12.44 -3.85
CA ALA A 66 -7.84 12.63 -4.81
C ALA A 66 -7.59 11.88 -6.13
N ASP A 67 -6.35 11.90 -6.64
CA ASP A 67 -5.96 11.20 -7.86
C ASP A 67 -6.02 9.68 -7.66
N ALA A 68 -5.54 9.20 -6.50
CA ALA A 68 -5.61 7.77 -6.17
C ALA A 68 -7.05 7.26 -6.06
N LEU A 69 -7.96 8.04 -5.42
CA LEU A 69 -9.39 7.72 -5.34
C LEU A 69 -10.07 7.78 -6.70
N ALA A 70 -9.69 8.72 -7.56
CA ALA A 70 -10.20 8.80 -8.94
C ALA A 70 -9.82 7.54 -9.74
N ALA A 71 -8.54 7.12 -9.68
CA ALA A 71 -8.07 5.90 -10.33
C ALA A 71 -8.76 4.63 -9.80
N LEU A 72 -8.99 4.53 -8.48
CA LEU A 72 -9.74 3.42 -7.88
C LEU A 72 -11.17 3.34 -8.40
N ARG A 73 -11.88 4.47 -8.46
CA ARG A 73 -13.25 4.54 -9.00
C ARG A 73 -13.31 4.20 -10.48
N GLU A 74 -12.37 4.72 -11.26
CA GLU A 74 -12.27 4.44 -12.69
C GLU A 74 -12.01 2.97 -12.96
N LEU A 75 -11.05 2.33 -12.26
CA LEU A 75 -10.80 0.89 -12.35
C LEU A 75 -12.04 0.07 -12.01
N CYS A 76 -12.79 0.44 -10.97
CA CYS A 76 -14.04 -0.25 -10.62
C CYS A 76 -15.11 -0.11 -11.69
N ALA A 77 -15.22 1.06 -12.33
CA ALA A 77 -16.24 1.36 -13.31
C ALA A 77 -15.94 0.81 -14.71
N THR A 78 -14.68 0.92 -15.15
CA THR A 78 -14.28 0.66 -16.55
C THR A 78 -13.37 -0.56 -16.72
N GLY A 79 -12.72 -1.01 -15.64
CA GLY A 79 -11.68 -2.03 -15.67
C GLY A 79 -10.31 -1.52 -16.11
N ARG A 80 -10.17 -0.22 -16.40
CA ARG A 80 -8.91 0.41 -16.83
C ARG A 80 -8.74 1.78 -16.20
N SER A 81 -7.48 2.17 -15.96
CA SER A 81 -7.12 3.54 -15.57
C SER A 81 -5.66 3.83 -15.90
N ASP A 82 -5.36 5.05 -16.33
CA ASP A 82 -4.00 5.53 -16.48
C ASP A 82 -3.52 6.11 -15.15
N VAL A 83 -2.43 5.54 -14.66
CA VAL A 83 -1.87 5.89 -13.35
C VAL A 83 -0.45 6.38 -13.48
N PRO A 84 0.02 7.28 -12.61
CA PRO A 84 1.40 7.74 -12.64
C PRO A 84 2.39 6.60 -12.37
N ILE A 85 3.63 6.80 -12.79
CA ILE A 85 4.79 6.01 -12.38
C ILE A 85 5.67 6.93 -11.54
N TYR A 86 5.89 6.57 -10.27
CA TYR A 86 6.75 7.31 -9.36
C TYR A 86 8.10 6.63 -9.19
N GLU A 87 9.18 7.36 -9.42
CA GLU A 87 10.55 6.88 -9.27
C GLU A 87 11.20 7.50 -8.02
N ILE A 88 11.44 6.68 -7.00
CA ILE A 88 12.07 7.11 -5.74
C ILE A 88 13.47 7.71 -6.00
N ALA A 89 14.21 7.16 -6.99
CA ALA A 89 15.55 7.65 -7.32
C ALA A 89 15.54 9.06 -7.92
N GLN A 90 14.46 9.43 -8.63
CA GLN A 90 14.26 10.74 -9.24
C GLN A 90 13.46 11.67 -8.32
N ASN A 91 12.92 11.13 -7.23
CA ASN A 91 12.05 11.83 -6.28
C ASN A 91 10.87 12.52 -6.97
N GLY A 92 10.27 11.83 -7.95
CA GLY A 92 9.21 12.42 -8.77
C GLY A 92 8.54 11.44 -9.72
N ARG A 93 7.48 11.94 -10.36
CA ARG A 93 6.74 11.23 -11.39
C ARG A 93 7.54 11.22 -12.69
N CYS A 94 7.76 10.04 -13.29
CA CYS A 94 8.54 9.88 -14.51
C CYS A 94 7.71 9.46 -15.73
N GLY A 95 6.39 9.31 -15.58
CA GLY A 95 5.49 8.93 -16.67
C GLY A 95 4.16 8.41 -16.17
N SER A 96 3.45 7.70 -17.05
CA SER A 96 2.20 7.00 -16.72
C SER A 96 2.19 5.60 -17.31
N ARG A 97 1.34 4.74 -16.75
CA ARG A 97 1.05 3.40 -17.27
C ARG A 97 -0.44 3.12 -17.15
N THR A 98 -0.97 2.34 -18.07
CA THR A 98 -2.33 1.84 -17.97
C THR A 98 -2.36 0.61 -17.05
N VAL A 99 -3.20 0.63 -16.02
CA VAL A 99 -3.60 -0.56 -15.28
C VAL A 99 -4.86 -1.10 -15.94
N ASP A 100 -4.82 -2.37 -16.35
CA ASP A 100 -5.93 -3.09 -16.97
C ASP A 100 -6.28 -4.30 -16.11
N LEU A 101 -7.52 -4.41 -15.70
CA LEU A 101 -8.00 -5.53 -14.88
C LEU A 101 -8.18 -6.83 -15.69
N GLY A 102 -8.12 -6.79 -17.01
CA GLY A 102 -8.26 -7.98 -17.86
C GLY A 102 -9.59 -8.72 -17.67
N GLY A 103 -10.64 -8.00 -17.29
CA GLY A 103 -11.95 -8.59 -16.96
C GLY A 103 -12.05 -9.16 -15.54
N SER A 104 -11.02 -9.01 -14.69
CA SER A 104 -11.09 -9.40 -13.29
C SER A 104 -12.14 -8.57 -12.54
N GLY A 105 -13.04 -9.22 -11.83
CA GLY A 105 -14.03 -8.57 -10.96
C GLY A 105 -13.43 -8.02 -9.65
N ARG A 106 -12.15 -8.27 -9.38
CA ARG A 106 -11.43 -7.78 -8.19
C ARG A 106 -10.00 -7.39 -8.55
N PHE A 107 -9.45 -6.44 -7.81
CA PHE A 107 -8.05 -6.06 -7.88
C PHE A 107 -7.53 -5.64 -6.49
N VAL A 108 -6.22 -5.58 -6.34
CA VAL A 108 -5.55 -5.18 -5.10
C VAL A 108 -5.11 -3.72 -5.19
N ALA A 109 -5.37 -2.92 -4.16
CA ALA A 109 -4.71 -1.63 -3.92
C ALA A 109 -3.76 -1.79 -2.73
N GLU A 110 -2.45 -1.54 -2.94
CA GLU A 110 -1.45 -1.62 -1.88
C GLU A 110 -0.57 -0.38 -1.84
N GLY A 111 -0.08 -0.04 -0.66
CA GLY A 111 0.85 1.07 -0.43
C GLY A 111 0.86 1.50 1.02
N ILE A 112 1.69 2.47 1.34
CA ILE A 112 1.76 3.02 2.69
C ILE A 112 0.46 3.75 3.06
N PHE A 113 -0.17 4.43 2.09
CA PHE A 113 -1.44 5.15 2.25
C PHE A 113 -2.69 4.31 1.96
N ALA A 114 -2.55 2.99 1.81
CA ALA A 114 -3.69 2.10 1.61
C ALA A 114 -4.79 2.23 2.69
N PRO A 115 -4.50 2.48 3.98
CA PRO A 115 -5.55 2.71 4.97
C PRO A 115 -6.42 3.92 4.67
N GLU A 116 -5.88 4.98 4.08
CA GLU A 116 -6.57 6.27 3.88
C GLU A 116 -7.74 6.15 2.89
N VAL A 117 -7.63 5.27 1.89
CA VAL A 117 -8.69 5.09 0.89
C VAL A 117 -9.87 4.22 1.37
N VAL A 118 -9.75 3.55 2.52
CA VAL A 118 -10.73 2.53 2.97
C VAL A 118 -12.13 3.12 3.19
N ALA A 119 -12.20 4.26 3.88
CA ALA A 119 -13.48 4.91 4.17
C ALA A 119 -14.18 5.34 2.88
N ALA A 120 -13.48 6.05 2.01
CA ALA A 120 -14.02 6.53 0.73
C ALA A 120 -14.43 5.38 -0.22
N CYS A 121 -13.65 4.28 -0.26
CA CYS A 121 -14.02 3.10 -1.05
C CYS A 121 -15.26 2.39 -0.50
N ARG A 122 -15.42 2.37 0.84
CA ARG A 122 -16.61 1.80 1.48
C ARG A 122 -17.86 2.63 1.20
N GLU A 123 -17.77 3.94 1.35
CA GLU A 123 -18.86 4.88 1.05
C GLU A 123 -19.30 4.82 -0.41
N ALA A 124 -18.33 4.66 -1.32
CA ALA A 124 -18.61 4.50 -2.75
C ALA A 124 -19.14 3.09 -3.13
N GLY A 125 -19.20 2.14 -2.18
CA GLY A 125 -19.65 0.77 -2.44
C GLY A 125 -18.70 -0.08 -3.32
N ILE A 126 -17.46 0.35 -3.49
CA ILE A 126 -16.46 -0.32 -4.32
C ILE A 126 -15.47 -1.18 -3.53
N LEU A 127 -15.53 -1.18 -2.20
CA LEU A 127 -14.64 -1.94 -1.32
C LEU A 127 -15.10 -3.39 -1.20
N ALA A 128 -14.30 -4.36 -1.67
CA ALA A 128 -14.51 -5.78 -1.41
C ALA A 128 -14.06 -6.16 0.01
N ALA A 129 -12.83 -5.78 0.36
CA ALA A 129 -12.24 -6.07 1.67
C ALA A 129 -11.08 -5.12 1.97
N ALA A 130 -10.76 -4.92 3.25
CA ALA A 130 -9.59 -4.16 3.69
C ALA A 130 -8.84 -4.93 4.79
N TYR A 131 -7.58 -5.25 4.54
CA TYR A 131 -6.73 -5.98 5.47
C TYR A 131 -5.48 -5.20 5.85
N CYS A 132 -5.16 -5.20 7.14
CA CYS A 132 -3.84 -4.86 7.62
C CYS A 132 -3.04 -6.16 7.80
N ILE A 133 -2.14 -6.44 6.84
CA ILE A 133 -1.32 -7.64 6.86
C ILE A 133 -0.23 -7.50 7.90
N THR A 134 -0.22 -8.44 8.85
CA THR A 134 0.74 -8.46 9.95
C THR A 134 1.46 -9.79 10.01
N GLN A 135 2.71 -9.75 10.43
CA GLN A 135 3.52 -10.91 10.77
C GLN A 135 4.28 -10.65 12.06
N HIS A 136 4.89 -11.70 12.62
CA HIS A 136 5.74 -11.52 13.78
C HIS A 136 6.84 -10.47 13.49
N PRO A 137 7.07 -9.50 14.38
CA PRO A 137 8.01 -8.39 14.13
C PRO A 137 9.40 -8.83 13.70
N LEU A 138 9.93 -9.92 14.26
CA LEU A 138 11.21 -10.49 13.89
C LEU A 138 11.24 -11.01 12.44
N VAL A 139 10.14 -11.62 11.96
CA VAL A 139 10.04 -12.11 10.57
C VAL A 139 10.04 -10.92 9.60
N THR A 140 9.29 -9.87 9.93
CA THR A 140 9.25 -8.63 9.15
C THR A 140 10.63 -7.97 9.11
N PHE A 141 11.32 -7.91 10.25
CA PHE A 141 12.69 -7.40 10.36
C PHE A 141 13.67 -8.16 9.46
N TRP A 142 13.71 -9.49 9.55
CA TRP A 142 14.62 -10.33 8.76
C TRP A 142 14.35 -10.22 7.26
N ARG A 143 13.09 -10.27 6.83
CA ARG A 143 12.73 -10.14 5.41
C ARG A 143 13.15 -8.79 4.84
N ARG A 144 12.97 -7.73 5.61
CA ARG A 144 13.39 -6.39 5.22
C ARG A 144 14.91 -6.27 5.16
N LEU A 145 15.61 -6.74 6.20
CA LEU A 145 17.07 -6.71 6.26
C LEU A 145 17.69 -7.46 5.08
N THR A 146 17.22 -8.67 4.78
CA THR A 146 17.73 -9.47 3.66
C THR A 146 17.46 -8.81 2.30
N ARG A 147 16.29 -8.18 2.11
CA ARG A 147 16.00 -7.42 0.89
C ARG A 147 16.95 -6.23 0.75
N ASP A 148 17.05 -5.39 1.78
CA ASP A 148 17.83 -4.16 1.73
C ASP A 148 19.34 -4.44 1.62
N LEU A 149 19.83 -5.60 2.12
CA LEU A 149 21.20 -6.08 1.92
C LEU A 149 21.43 -6.54 0.47
N ARG A 150 20.47 -7.26 -0.14
CA ARG A 150 20.57 -7.70 -1.54
C ARG A 150 20.57 -6.52 -2.52
N GLU A 151 19.81 -5.48 -2.22
CA GLU A 151 19.69 -4.28 -3.04
C GLU A 151 20.77 -3.24 -2.76
N HIS A 152 21.77 -3.54 -1.89
CA HIS A 152 22.91 -2.69 -1.54
C HIS A 152 22.54 -1.24 -1.17
N ARG A 153 21.35 -1.04 -0.59
CA ARG A 153 20.79 0.29 -0.36
C ARG A 153 21.54 1.13 0.65
N LYS A 154 22.15 0.53 1.70
CA LYS A 154 22.88 1.23 2.78
C LYS A 154 23.83 0.30 3.54
N PRO A 155 24.82 0.85 4.32
CA PRO A 155 25.69 0.07 5.18
C PRO A 155 24.93 -0.80 6.21
N PRO A 156 25.40 -2.03 6.52
CA PRO A 156 24.67 -3.01 7.36
C PRO A 156 24.26 -2.48 8.75
N LEU A 157 25.11 -1.72 9.42
CA LEU A 157 24.81 -1.14 10.75
C LEU A 157 23.65 -0.15 10.71
N VAL A 158 23.55 0.66 9.64
CA VAL A 158 22.46 1.60 9.44
C VAL A 158 21.15 0.85 9.20
N LEU A 159 21.19 -0.26 8.44
CA LEU A 159 20.03 -1.11 8.18
C LEU A 159 19.50 -1.77 9.45
N VAL A 160 20.38 -2.25 10.34
CA VAL A 160 19.97 -2.86 11.61
C VAL A 160 19.31 -1.83 12.53
N ARG A 161 19.94 -0.64 12.72
CA ARG A 161 19.33 0.44 13.54
C ARG A 161 17.98 0.89 13.01
N ARG A 162 17.88 1.08 11.68
CA ARG A 162 16.62 1.43 11.01
C ARG A 162 15.56 0.33 11.15
N GLY A 163 15.97 -0.93 11.02
CA GLY A 163 15.09 -2.07 11.20
C GLY A 163 14.50 -2.16 12.62
N LEU A 164 15.30 -1.89 13.66
CA LEU A 164 14.83 -1.85 15.04
C LEU A 164 13.86 -0.68 15.31
N ALA A 165 14.14 0.51 14.77
CA ALA A 165 13.23 1.64 14.87
C ALA A 165 11.86 1.32 14.24
N LEU A 166 11.86 0.77 13.03
CA LEU A 166 10.65 0.39 12.32
C LEU A 166 9.88 -0.77 12.98
N MET A 167 10.56 -1.65 13.69
CA MET A 167 9.91 -2.66 14.53
C MET A 167 9.10 -2.02 15.65
N ARG A 168 9.61 -0.95 16.27
CA ARG A 168 8.89 -0.20 17.31
C ARG A 168 7.68 0.56 16.74
N ASP A 169 7.81 1.10 15.54
CA ASP A 169 6.73 1.83 14.86
C ASP A 169 5.66 0.92 14.24
N GLN A 170 5.95 -0.38 14.09
CA GLN A 170 5.00 -1.34 13.51
C GLN A 170 3.63 -1.34 14.22
N GLN A 171 3.61 -1.21 15.54
CA GLN A 171 2.36 -1.18 16.30
C GLN A 171 1.52 0.05 15.98
N ARG A 172 2.16 1.21 15.75
CA ARG A 172 1.49 2.45 15.37
C ARG A 172 0.86 2.32 13.99
N VAL A 173 1.60 1.78 13.02
CA VAL A 173 1.10 1.53 11.66
C VAL A 173 -0.10 0.59 11.67
N VAL A 174 -0.03 -0.50 12.42
CA VAL A 174 -1.14 -1.46 12.55
C VAL A 174 -2.35 -0.81 13.23
N ALA A 175 -2.14 -0.08 14.34
CA ALA A 175 -3.21 0.61 15.06
C ALA A 175 -3.89 1.67 14.17
N HIS A 176 -3.12 2.40 13.37
CA HIS A 176 -3.64 3.37 12.41
C HIS A 176 -4.51 2.67 11.35
N ALA A 177 -4.01 1.65 10.68
CA ALA A 177 -4.76 0.91 9.67
C ALA A 177 -6.07 0.31 10.21
N VAL A 178 -6.05 -0.19 11.45
CA VAL A 178 -7.26 -0.73 12.11
C VAL A 178 -8.28 0.39 12.38
N ARG A 179 -7.83 1.58 12.83
CA ARG A 179 -8.73 2.75 13.01
C ARG A 179 -9.37 3.18 11.70
N GLN A 180 -8.65 3.10 10.57
CA GLN A 180 -9.16 3.38 9.23
C GLN A 180 -10.08 2.27 8.69
N GLY A 181 -10.33 1.22 9.46
CA GLY A 181 -11.27 0.17 9.11
C GLY A 181 -10.68 -1.05 8.41
N CYS A 182 -9.34 -1.20 8.42
CA CYS A 182 -8.70 -2.44 8.00
C CYS A 182 -8.83 -3.52 9.07
N ARG A 183 -9.13 -4.75 8.66
CA ARG A 183 -9.09 -5.92 9.54
C ARG A 183 -7.67 -6.47 9.63
N ARG A 184 -7.17 -6.67 10.86
CA ARG A 184 -5.87 -7.30 11.07
C ARG A 184 -5.93 -8.78 10.69
N ALA A 185 -4.99 -9.22 9.85
CA ALA A 185 -4.86 -10.63 9.43
C ALA A 185 -3.41 -10.97 9.09
N THR A 186 -3.08 -12.26 9.13
CA THR A 186 -1.88 -12.77 8.47
C THR A 186 -2.14 -12.91 6.96
N GLY A 187 -1.07 -13.02 6.16
CA GLY A 187 -1.22 -13.24 4.71
C GLY A 187 -2.01 -14.51 4.39
N ASP A 188 -1.85 -15.58 5.18
CA ASP A 188 -2.56 -16.84 4.95
C ASP A 188 -4.05 -16.77 5.34
N GLN A 189 -4.38 -16.06 6.43
CA GLN A 189 -5.78 -15.80 6.80
C GLN A 189 -6.49 -14.97 5.73
N ALA A 190 -5.89 -13.86 5.31
CA ALA A 190 -6.46 -13.01 4.26
C ALA A 190 -6.62 -13.76 2.93
N TYR A 191 -5.64 -14.60 2.57
CA TYR A 191 -5.72 -15.45 1.37
C TYR A 191 -6.91 -16.42 1.44
N ALA A 192 -7.04 -17.16 2.55
CA ALA A 192 -8.11 -18.13 2.72
C ALA A 192 -9.51 -17.50 2.62
N GLU A 193 -9.69 -16.34 3.24
CA GLU A 193 -10.96 -15.62 3.21
C GLU A 193 -11.30 -15.08 1.81
N LEU A 194 -10.33 -14.42 1.15
CA LEU A 194 -10.54 -13.84 -0.18
C LEU A 194 -10.83 -14.91 -1.25
N THR A 195 -10.26 -16.11 -1.11
CA THR A 195 -10.52 -17.23 -2.02
C THR A 195 -11.84 -17.93 -1.72
N ALA A 196 -12.26 -18.03 -0.46
CA ALA A 196 -13.57 -18.56 -0.10
C ALA A 196 -14.72 -17.67 -0.63
N ASP A 197 -14.61 -16.36 -0.52
CA ASP A 197 -15.60 -15.40 -1.04
C ASP A 197 -15.73 -15.47 -2.56
N SER A 198 -14.61 -15.71 -3.28
CA SER A 198 -14.63 -15.84 -4.75
C SER A 198 -15.43 -17.07 -5.20
N SER A 199 -15.39 -18.16 -4.45
CA SER A 199 -16.13 -19.38 -4.75
C SER A 199 -17.63 -19.26 -4.44
N ALA A 200 -18.02 -18.39 -3.52
CA ALA A 200 -19.43 -18.14 -3.18
C ALA A 200 -20.14 -17.24 -4.21
N THR A 201 -19.42 -16.35 -4.87
CA THR A 201 -19.97 -15.40 -5.87
C THR A 201 -20.13 -16.04 -7.26
N SER A 202 -19.51 -17.21 -7.49
CA SER A 202 -19.57 -17.96 -8.77
C SER A 202 -20.68 -19.01 -8.83
N ARG A 203 -21.56 -19.07 -7.84
CA ARG A 203 -22.74 -19.95 -7.79
C ARG A 203 -24.01 -19.10 -7.91
#